data_eb1ad9a5c0c680cb86d716d52a337085
#
_entry.id   eb1ad9a5c0c680cb86d716d52a337085
#
_cell.length_a   1.000
_cell.length_b   1.000
_cell.length_c   1.000
_cell.angle_alpha   90.00
_cell.angle_beta   90.00
_cell.angle_gamma   90.00
#
_symmetry.space_group_name_H-M   'P 1'
#
loop_
_entity.id
_entity.type
_entity.pdbx_description
1 polymer ?
#
loop_
_entity_poly.entity_id
_entity_poly.type
_entity_poly.pdbx_seq_one_letter_code
_entity_poly.pdbx_strand_id
1 'polypeptide(L)'
;MLDAQLLATIQSMPKIELHRHLEGSLRLQTLVEIGEAVGIEMPEYDVEAIRPFVQMMPDEQRSAKHFLSKFMTLRQFYRSVEIIERITYEIVEDAANDNIKYMELRFTPKALCNITQLKLEEVVPLVCNIGNIAAKDFGIEIRYIVSMNRHEPVELGEHVLRAGLDNRHKGVVGIDLAGDEANFPGLEFRPLFKRAKAAGLGITIHAGEWGGIESIWNAIGNLGADRVGHGVALLDDPAMLQVVIDRGIALEVCPTSNYLSGVVDTMADHPIHQLTRQNVITTINTDDPLICNVTLSEEIAATMSALNLSLDDMKQYQLRAARSAFLDTDERNDLVRMFQGYMAATNIPSAE
;
A
#
# COMPACT_ATOMS: atom_id res chain seq x y z
N MET A 1 -18.40 -14.16 9.25
CA MET A 1 -17.56 -13.62 10.35
C MET A 1 -16.22 -14.30 10.27
N LEU A 2 -15.11 -13.56 10.39
CA LEU A 2 -13.77 -14.15 10.45
C LEU A 2 -13.67 -15.10 11.66
N ASP A 3 -12.94 -16.19 11.48
CA ASP A 3 -12.63 -17.10 12.59
C ASP A 3 -11.72 -16.34 13.59
N ALA A 4 -12.21 -16.18 14.82
CA ALA A 4 -11.51 -15.43 15.86
C ALA A 4 -10.16 -16.08 16.24
N GLN A 5 -10.07 -17.42 16.17
CA GLN A 5 -8.82 -18.12 16.46
C GLN A 5 -7.79 -17.92 15.34
N LEU A 6 -8.23 -17.96 14.07
CA LEU A 6 -7.39 -17.65 12.92
C LEU A 6 -6.87 -16.22 13.01
N LEU A 7 -7.76 -15.24 13.26
CA LEU A 7 -7.37 -13.85 13.38
C LEU A 7 -6.35 -13.63 14.52
N ALA A 8 -6.57 -14.19 15.70
CA ALA A 8 -5.63 -14.09 16.82
C ALA A 8 -4.26 -14.72 16.46
N THR A 9 -4.26 -15.82 15.71
CA THR A 9 -3.04 -16.46 15.21
C THR A 9 -2.29 -15.52 14.27
N ILE A 10 -2.98 -14.94 13.28
CA ILE A 10 -2.38 -14.00 12.31
C ILE A 10 -1.87 -12.74 13.01
N GLN A 11 -2.62 -12.18 13.97
CA GLN A 11 -2.18 -11.02 14.75
C GLN A 11 -0.87 -11.27 15.50
N SER A 12 -0.67 -12.47 16.03
CA SER A 12 0.57 -12.84 16.70
C SER A 12 1.76 -13.02 15.77
N MET A 13 1.54 -13.26 14.47
CA MET A 13 2.60 -13.50 13.49
C MET A 13 3.26 -12.20 13.04
N PRO A 14 4.59 -12.15 12.89
CA PRO A 14 5.29 -11.05 12.24
C PRO A 14 4.87 -10.91 10.78
N LYS A 15 4.66 -9.67 10.34
CA LYS A 15 4.16 -9.34 9.00
C LYS A 15 5.01 -8.30 8.29
N ILE A 16 4.90 -8.29 6.96
CA ILE A 16 5.48 -7.29 6.04
C ILE A 16 4.34 -6.63 5.28
N GLU A 17 4.42 -5.32 5.14
CA GLU A 17 3.50 -4.50 4.34
C GLU A 17 4.28 -3.74 3.26
N LEU A 18 3.99 -3.97 1.98
CA LEU A 18 4.67 -3.34 0.86
C LEU A 18 3.79 -2.34 0.09
N HIS A 19 2.48 -2.31 0.38
CA HIS A 19 1.52 -1.46 -0.31
C HIS A 19 0.50 -0.88 0.67
N ARG A 20 0.86 0.24 1.30
CA ARG A 20 -0.01 0.98 2.22
C ARG A 20 0.14 2.47 1.97
N HIS A 21 -0.98 3.13 1.67
CA HIS A 21 -1.04 4.58 1.47
C HIS A 21 -1.21 5.32 2.80
N LEU A 22 -0.39 6.34 3.03
CA LEU A 22 -0.53 7.22 4.19
C LEU A 22 -1.91 7.87 4.20
N GLU A 23 -2.37 8.35 3.04
CA GLU A 23 -3.62 9.10 2.91
C GLU A 23 -4.86 8.28 3.21
N GLY A 24 -4.78 6.96 3.07
CA GLY A 24 -5.88 6.03 3.38
C GLY A 24 -5.71 5.28 4.71
N SER A 25 -4.81 5.74 5.59
CA SER A 25 -4.44 5.00 6.80
C SER A 25 -4.73 5.74 8.12
N LEU A 26 -5.53 6.82 8.10
CA LEU A 26 -5.82 7.62 9.29
C LEU A 26 -6.77 6.90 10.24
N ARG A 27 -6.67 7.19 11.53
CA ARG A 27 -7.64 6.73 12.52
C ARG A 27 -8.92 7.55 12.46
N LEU A 28 -10.08 6.92 12.53
CA LEU A 28 -11.38 7.63 12.58
C LEU A 28 -11.45 8.62 13.73
N GLN A 29 -11.00 8.21 14.91
CA GLN A 29 -10.99 9.08 16.10
C GLN A 29 -10.12 10.33 15.87
N THR A 30 -8.96 10.18 15.25
CA THR A 30 -8.06 11.30 14.91
C THR A 30 -8.71 12.25 13.91
N LEU A 31 -9.47 11.73 12.93
CA LEU A 31 -10.23 12.58 12.01
C LEU A 31 -11.26 13.45 12.75
N VAL A 32 -12.01 12.86 13.68
CA VAL A 32 -12.99 13.61 14.51
C VAL A 32 -12.30 14.72 15.29
N GLU A 33 -11.23 14.39 16.00
CA GLU A 33 -10.48 15.35 16.83
C GLU A 33 -9.86 16.49 16.00
N ILE A 34 -9.28 16.17 14.84
CA ILE A 34 -8.76 17.18 13.90
C ILE A 34 -9.91 18.03 13.36
N GLY A 35 -11.01 17.39 12.94
CA GLY A 35 -12.18 18.10 12.39
C GLY A 35 -12.73 19.13 13.36
N GLU A 36 -12.89 18.77 14.64
CA GLU A 36 -13.33 19.66 15.70
C GLU A 36 -12.31 20.79 15.95
N ALA A 37 -11.01 20.42 16.06
CA ALA A 37 -9.96 21.38 16.41
C ALA A 37 -9.73 22.46 15.34
N VAL A 38 -9.87 22.12 14.05
CA VAL A 38 -9.61 23.06 12.94
C VAL A 38 -10.89 23.49 12.20
N GLY A 39 -12.07 23.10 12.69
CA GLY A 39 -13.36 23.53 12.15
C GLY A 39 -13.66 22.97 10.76
N ILE A 40 -13.36 21.72 10.49
CA ILE A 40 -13.79 21.05 9.26
C ILE A 40 -15.29 20.78 9.40
N GLU A 41 -16.07 21.22 8.42
CA GLU A 41 -17.53 20.98 8.41
C GLU A 41 -17.81 19.47 8.32
N MET A 42 -18.46 18.95 9.34
CA MET A 42 -18.86 17.55 9.47
C MET A 42 -20.31 17.48 9.95
N PRO A 43 -21.07 16.42 9.62
CA PRO A 43 -22.45 16.27 10.10
C PRO A 43 -22.54 16.32 11.64
N GLU A 44 -21.65 15.60 12.30
CA GLU A 44 -21.40 15.60 13.75
C GLU A 44 -19.93 15.25 13.98
N TYR A 45 -19.35 15.73 15.09
CA TYR A 45 -17.99 15.34 15.50
C TYR A 45 -18.01 14.00 16.24
N ASP A 46 -18.36 12.96 15.49
CA ASP A 46 -18.55 11.60 15.99
C ASP A 46 -18.01 10.59 14.96
N VAL A 47 -17.44 9.48 15.45
CA VAL A 47 -16.81 8.45 14.62
C VAL A 47 -17.80 7.80 13.66
N GLU A 48 -19.02 7.50 14.10
CA GLU A 48 -20.01 6.85 13.24
C GLU A 48 -20.59 7.80 12.21
N ALA A 49 -20.67 9.09 12.52
CA ALA A 49 -21.14 10.13 11.60
C ALA A 49 -20.15 10.39 10.45
N ILE A 50 -18.82 10.31 10.70
CA ILE A 50 -17.81 10.51 9.65
C ILE A 50 -17.56 9.26 8.82
N ARG A 51 -17.78 8.07 9.38
CA ARG A 51 -17.45 6.78 8.76
C ARG A 51 -17.91 6.67 7.29
N PRO A 52 -19.17 6.97 6.90
CA PRO A 52 -19.60 6.84 5.51
C PRO A 52 -18.86 7.75 4.51
N PHE A 53 -18.24 8.82 4.98
CA PHE A 53 -17.52 9.76 4.13
C PHE A 53 -16.07 9.33 3.84
N VAL A 54 -15.50 8.44 4.68
CA VAL A 54 -14.08 8.07 4.62
C VAL A 54 -13.85 6.55 4.50
N GLN A 55 -14.90 5.74 4.67
CA GLN A 55 -14.86 4.28 4.50
C GLN A 55 -15.82 3.83 3.41
N MET A 56 -15.50 2.70 2.78
CA MET A 56 -16.46 2.00 1.92
C MET A 56 -17.47 1.26 2.79
N MET A 57 -18.75 1.59 2.65
CA MET A 57 -19.83 0.97 3.41
C MET A 57 -20.40 -0.26 2.68
N PRO A 58 -20.94 -1.27 3.41
CA PRO A 58 -21.44 -2.51 2.81
C PRO A 58 -22.56 -2.34 1.77
N ASP A 59 -23.36 -1.28 1.90
CA ASP A 59 -24.49 -0.95 1.05
C ASP A 59 -24.18 0.05 -0.07
N GLU A 60 -22.92 0.52 -0.14
CA GLU A 60 -22.48 1.44 -1.19
C GLU A 60 -22.15 0.71 -2.51
N GLN A 61 -22.25 1.46 -3.61
CA GLN A 61 -21.82 0.95 -4.91
C GLN A 61 -20.31 0.74 -4.94
N ARG A 62 -19.88 -0.49 -5.17
CA ARG A 62 -18.47 -0.83 -5.37
C ARG A 62 -18.02 -0.38 -6.76
N SER A 63 -17.12 0.60 -6.83
CA SER A 63 -16.52 1.10 -8.07
C SER A 63 -15.27 1.92 -7.77
N ALA A 64 -14.33 1.96 -8.71
CA ALA A 64 -13.13 2.80 -8.64
C ALA A 64 -13.48 4.28 -8.33
N LYS A 65 -14.47 4.82 -9.03
CA LYS A 65 -14.91 6.21 -8.83
C LYS A 65 -15.37 6.47 -7.39
N HIS A 66 -16.16 5.56 -6.82
CA HIS A 66 -16.67 5.72 -5.46
C HIS A 66 -15.56 5.55 -4.44
N PHE A 67 -14.71 4.54 -4.61
CA PHE A 67 -13.53 4.33 -3.77
C PHE A 67 -12.64 5.59 -3.74
N LEU A 68 -12.23 6.09 -4.90
CA LEU A 68 -11.41 7.30 -5.02
C LEU A 68 -12.07 8.56 -4.45
N SER A 69 -13.41 8.61 -4.40
CA SER A 69 -14.12 9.77 -3.84
C SER A 69 -13.87 9.97 -2.34
N LYS A 70 -13.54 8.89 -1.59
CA LYS A 70 -13.24 8.97 -0.16
C LYS A 70 -12.00 9.84 0.12
N PHE A 71 -11.03 9.83 -0.78
CA PHE A 71 -9.85 10.70 -0.68
C PHE A 71 -10.16 12.20 -0.76
N MET A 72 -11.27 12.60 -1.42
CA MET A 72 -11.66 14.00 -1.45
C MET A 72 -12.01 14.53 -0.05
N THR A 73 -12.61 13.69 0.79
CA THR A 73 -12.85 14.00 2.20
C THR A 73 -11.55 13.97 3.00
N LEU A 74 -10.78 12.88 2.88
CA LEU A 74 -9.54 12.69 3.66
C LEU A 74 -8.52 13.81 3.43
N ARG A 75 -8.38 14.31 2.19
CA ARG A 75 -7.46 15.40 1.86
C ARG A 75 -7.77 16.71 2.58
N GLN A 76 -8.98 16.91 3.12
CA GLN A 76 -9.33 18.11 3.87
C GLN A 76 -8.70 18.16 5.26
N PHE A 77 -8.19 17.04 5.76
CA PHE A 77 -7.63 16.95 7.12
C PHE A 77 -6.15 17.36 7.20
N TYR A 78 -5.41 17.39 6.11
CA TYR A 78 -3.99 17.80 6.11
C TYR A 78 -3.83 19.31 6.17
N ARG A 79 -4.11 19.91 7.36
CA ARG A 79 -4.21 21.35 7.56
C ARG A 79 -2.92 22.01 8.08
N SER A 80 -2.07 21.25 8.76
CA SER A 80 -0.84 21.78 9.35
C SER A 80 0.27 20.73 9.40
N VAL A 81 1.48 21.16 9.74
CA VAL A 81 2.65 20.30 9.98
C VAL A 81 2.35 19.32 11.09
N GLU A 82 1.83 19.80 12.21
CA GLU A 82 1.56 19.00 13.42
C GLU A 82 0.54 17.89 13.14
N ILE A 83 -0.44 18.17 12.28
CA ILE A 83 -1.42 17.15 11.85
C ILE A 83 -0.74 16.06 11.02
N ILE A 84 0.10 16.43 10.05
CA ILE A 84 0.83 15.45 9.23
C ILE A 84 1.78 14.63 10.12
N GLU A 85 2.46 15.26 11.07
CA GLU A 85 3.32 14.58 12.04
C GLU A 85 2.54 13.58 12.86
N ARG A 86 1.40 13.99 13.45
CA ARG A 86 0.53 13.13 14.25
C ARG A 86 0.05 11.93 13.44
N ILE A 87 -0.52 12.15 12.25
CA ILE A 87 -1.05 11.10 11.40
C ILE A 87 0.06 10.11 11.03
N THR A 88 1.23 10.60 10.62
CA THR A 88 2.37 9.75 10.26
C THR A 88 2.82 8.88 11.43
N TYR A 89 2.90 9.46 12.63
CA TYR A 89 3.29 8.76 13.85
C TYR A 89 2.28 7.64 14.20
N GLU A 90 0.99 7.97 14.17
CA GLU A 90 -0.10 7.03 14.47
C GLU A 90 -0.16 5.84 13.47
N ILE A 91 0.11 6.09 12.19
CA ILE A 91 0.16 5.02 11.16
C ILE A 91 1.24 3.98 11.46
N VAL A 92 2.41 4.44 11.91
CA VAL A 92 3.52 3.55 12.27
C VAL A 92 3.21 2.80 13.56
N GLU A 93 2.58 3.47 14.54
CA GLU A 93 2.10 2.84 15.77
C GLU A 93 1.09 1.72 15.47
N ASP A 94 0.09 1.99 14.62
CA ASP A 94 -0.92 0.99 14.22
C ASP A 94 -0.29 -0.21 13.50
N ALA A 95 0.67 0.03 12.62
CA ALA A 95 1.42 -1.02 11.96
C ALA A 95 2.19 -1.91 12.96
N ALA A 96 2.87 -1.30 13.92
CA ALA A 96 3.59 -2.02 14.96
C ALA A 96 2.66 -2.82 15.88
N ASN A 97 1.50 -2.23 16.26
CA ASN A 97 0.47 -2.88 17.06
C ASN A 97 -0.16 -4.09 16.34
N ASP A 98 -0.23 -4.05 15.01
CA ASP A 98 -0.62 -5.21 14.18
C ASP A 98 0.56 -6.17 13.89
N ASN A 99 1.66 -6.06 14.64
CA ASN A 99 2.85 -6.90 14.54
C ASN A 99 3.52 -6.87 13.15
N ILE A 100 3.40 -5.76 12.42
CA ILE A 100 4.19 -5.53 11.21
C ILE A 100 5.62 -5.22 11.64
N LYS A 101 6.61 -5.88 11.03
CA LYS A 101 8.04 -5.72 11.34
C LYS A 101 8.79 -4.93 10.29
N TYR A 102 8.27 -4.91 9.06
CA TYR A 102 8.80 -4.12 7.96
C TYR A 102 7.64 -3.54 7.16
N MET A 103 7.71 -2.25 6.85
CA MET A 103 6.69 -1.54 6.06
C MET A 103 7.32 -0.60 5.03
N GLU A 104 6.80 -0.62 3.82
CA GLU A 104 7.06 0.41 2.81
C GLU A 104 5.83 1.33 2.72
N LEU A 105 5.85 2.43 3.47
CA LEU A 105 4.77 3.42 3.50
C LEU A 105 4.87 4.30 2.26
N ARG A 106 3.82 4.29 1.42
CA ARG A 106 3.73 5.19 0.27
C ARG A 106 2.85 6.39 0.57
N PHE A 107 3.18 7.51 -0.04
CA PHE A 107 2.39 8.73 0.07
C PHE A 107 2.59 9.64 -1.13
N THR A 108 1.55 10.44 -1.42
CA THR A 108 1.54 11.44 -2.49
C THR A 108 1.87 12.81 -1.90
N PRO A 109 3.11 13.33 -2.01
CA PRO A 109 3.50 14.58 -1.36
C PRO A 109 2.60 15.75 -1.74
N LYS A 110 2.12 15.77 -2.99
CA LYS A 110 1.18 16.80 -3.48
C LYS A 110 -0.13 16.80 -2.70
N ALA A 111 -0.67 15.64 -2.35
CA ALA A 111 -1.91 15.55 -1.58
C ALA A 111 -1.76 16.17 -0.19
N LEU A 112 -0.61 16.00 0.45
CA LEU A 112 -0.33 16.53 1.80
C LEU A 112 -0.07 18.03 1.83
N CYS A 113 0.39 18.64 0.72
CA CYS A 113 0.69 20.06 0.66
C CYS A 113 -0.40 20.94 0.02
N ASN A 114 -1.53 20.37 -0.41
CA ASN A 114 -2.59 21.14 -1.09
C ASN A 114 -3.24 22.22 -0.22
N ILE A 115 -3.39 21.97 1.07
CA ILE A 115 -4.07 22.88 2.02
C ILE A 115 -3.05 23.49 2.97
N THR A 116 -1.97 22.79 3.29
CA THR A 116 -0.84 23.35 4.04
C THR A 116 -0.08 24.35 3.18
N GLN A 117 0.62 25.28 3.78
CA GLN A 117 1.53 26.19 3.06
C GLN A 117 2.91 25.54 2.80
N LEU A 118 3.04 24.23 3.07
CA LEU A 118 4.27 23.48 2.83
C LEU A 118 4.56 23.33 1.35
N LYS A 119 5.82 23.46 0.99
CA LYS A 119 6.30 23.06 -0.31
C LYS A 119 6.46 21.55 -0.38
N LEU A 120 6.41 21.00 -1.57
CA LEU A 120 6.57 19.56 -1.79
C LEU A 120 7.93 19.06 -1.25
N GLU A 121 8.99 19.85 -1.39
CA GLU A 121 10.32 19.55 -0.89
C GLU A 121 10.40 19.51 0.65
N GLU A 122 9.44 20.10 1.35
CA GLU A 122 9.35 20.10 2.82
C GLU A 122 8.54 18.91 3.35
N VAL A 123 7.54 18.44 2.59
CA VAL A 123 6.65 17.34 3.00
C VAL A 123 7.39 16.01 3.06
N VAL A 124 8.20 15.68 2.05
CA VAL A 124 8.89 14.37 2.01
C VAL A 124 9.82 14.18 3.22
N PRO A 125 10.75 15.12 3.53
CA PRO A 125 11.57 14.97 4.72
C PRO A 125 10.78 15.00 6.04
N LEU A 126 9.64 15.71 6.11
CA LEU A 126 8.77 15.72 7.28
C LEU A 126 8.22 14.33 7.57
N VAL A 127 7.54 13.71 6.60
CA VAL A 127 7.00 12.36 6.73
C VAL A 127 8.08 11.34 7.08
N CYS A 128 9.22 11.36 6.37
CA CYS A 128 10.33 10.45 6.64
C CYS A 128 10.91 10.63 8.06
N ASN A 129 11.09 11.86 8.53
CA ASN A 129 11.64 12.11 9.86
C ASN A 129 10.72 11.58 10.96
N ILE A 130 9.42 11.89 10.88
CA ILE A 130 8.44 11.46 11.89
C ILE A 130 8.23 9.95 11.84
N GLY A 131 8.11 9.37 10.64
CA GLY A 131 7.98 7.92 10.52
C GLY A 131 9.20 7.18 11.06
N ASN A 132 10.43 7.71 10.88
CA ASN A 132 11.64 7.13 11.45
C ASN A 132 11.70 7.24 12.99
N ILE A 133 11.17 8.34 13.56
CA ILE A 133 11.04 8.48 15.02
C ILE A 133 10.07 7.42 15.55
N ALA A 134 8.86 7.34 14.98
CA ALA A 134 7.86 6.37 15.37
C ALA A 134 8.36 4.92 15.19
N ALA A 135 9.03 4.63 14.07
CA ALA A 135 9.59 3.31 13.81
C ALA A 135 10.60 2.87 14.89
N LYS A 136 11.43 3.82 15.35
CA LYS A 136 12.35 3.56 16.46
C LYS A 136 11.62 3.34 17.79
N ASP A 137 10.58 4.15 18.06
CA ASP A 137 9.82 4.06 19.32
C ASP A 137 9.05 2.74 19.43
N PHE A 138 8.52 2.24 18.31
CA PHE A 138 7.71 1.01 18.27
C PHE A 138 8.46 -0.25 17.80
N GLY A 139 9.73 -0.15 17.42
CA GLY A 139 10.55 -1.29 17.03
C GLY A 139 10.12 -1.95 15.71
N ILE A 140 9.74 -1.14 14.72
CA ILE A 140 9.43 -1.55 13.35
C ILE A 140 10.48 -0.98 12.39
N GLU A 141 10.74 -1.65 11.29
CA GLU A 141 11.53 -1.10 10.18
C GLU A 141 10.61 -0.46 9.13
N ILE A 142 10.91 0.78 8.74
CA ILE A 142 10.12 1.52 7.75
C ILE A 142 10.99 2.02 6.59
N ARG A 143 10.43 1.98 5.40
CA ARG A 143 10.93 2.64 4.19
C ARG A 143 9.79 3.42 3.54
N TYR A 144 10.12 4.30 2.60
CA TYR A 144 9.15 5.20 1.98
C TYR A 144 9.18 5.07 0.46
N ILE A 145 7.97 5.15 -0.12
CA ILE A 145 7.75 5.26 -1.55
C ILE A 145 7.04 6.58 -1.81
N VAL A 146 7.58 7.45 -2.66
CA VAL A 146 6.90 8.69 -3.04
C VAL A 146 6.06 8.47 -4.29
N SER A 147 4.76 8.79 -4.19
CA SER A 147 3.79 8.53 -5.25
C SER A 147 3.52 9.78 -6.09
N MET A 148 3.36 9.57 -7.40
CA MET A 148 2.86 10.54 -8.38
C MET A 148 1.45 10.15 -8.77
N ASN A 149 0.57 11.11 -8.98
CA ASN A 149 -0.76 10.83 -9.52
C ASN A 149 -0.74 10.94 -11.05
N ARG A 150 -1.38 9.98 -11.74
CA ARG A 150 -1.44 9.90 -13.21
C ARG A 150 -2.12 11.10 -13.86
N HIS A 151 -3.08 11.72 -13.18
CA HIS A 151 -3.84 12.85 -13.68
C HIS A 151 -3.16 14.21 -13.45
N GLU A 152 -2.01 14.21 -12.76
CA GLU A 152 -1.24 15.43 -12.51
C GLU A 152 -0.21 15.68 -13.62
N PRO A 153 0.19 16.95 -13.83
CA PRO A 153 1.20 17.28 -14.84
C PRO A 153 2.55 16.60 -14.57
N VAL A 154 3.25 16.18 -15.61
CA VAL A 154 4.58 15.54 -15.52
C VAL A 154 5.61 16.44 -14.83
N GLU A 155 5.46 17.77 -14.98
CA GLU A 155 6.31 18.76 -14.31
C GLU A 155 6.22 18.65 -12.79
N LEU A 156 5.04 18.34 -12.26
CA LEU A 156 4.89 18.06 -10.84
C LEU A 156 5.59 16.76 -10.44
N GLY A 157 5.50 15.72 -11.30
CA GLY A 157 6.24 14.48 -11.13
C GLY A 157 7.76 14.67 -11.05
N GLU A 158 8.29 15.66 -11.78
CA GLU A 158 9.70 16.07 -11.70
C GLU A 158 10.09 16.53 -10.29
N HIS A 159 9.23 17.35 -9.65
CA HIS A 159 9.44 17.80 -8.27
C HIS A 159 9.32 16.64 -7.27
N VAL A 160 8.37 15.72 -7.47
CA VAL A 160 8.22 14.53 -6.63
C VAL A 160 9.45 13.64 -6.73
N LEU A 161 9.93 13.35 -7.95
CA LEU A 161 11.13 12.56 -8.16
C LEU A 161 12.35 13.19 -7.47
N ARG A 162 12.55 14.49 -7.63
CA ARG A 162 13.64 15.20 -7.00
C ARG A 162 13.58 15.12 -5.49
N ALA A 163 12.41 15.38 -4.90
CA ALA A 163 12.22 15.28 -3.45
C ALA A 163 12.48 13.84 -2.95
N GLY A 164 12.08 12.81 -3.70
CA GLY A 164 12.39 11.42 -3.39
C GLY A 164 13.90 11.15 -3.40
N LEU A 165 14.59 11.58 -4.45
CA LEU A 165 16.05 11.41 -4.59
C LEU A 165 16.83 12.11 -3.47
N ASP A 166 16.44 13.33 -3.12
CA ASP A 166 17.10 14.14 -2.09
C ASP A 166 16.92 13.51 -0.68
N ASN A 167 15.89 12.66 -0.47
CA ASN A 167 15.58 12.02 0.81
C ASN A 167 15.88 10.51 0.86
N ARG A 168 16.64 9.96 -0.10
CA ARG A 168 17.08 8.55 -0.05
C ARG A 168 17.79 8.20 1.26
N HIS A 169 18.63 9.09 1.78
CA HIS A 169 19.32 8.93 3.06
C HIS A 169 18.39 8.89 4.28
N LYS A 170 17.09 9.21 4.11
CA LYS A 170 16.04 9.13 5.12
C LYS A 170 15.15 7.90 4.96
N GLY A 171 15.46 7.02 4.01
CA GLY A 171 14.74 5.79 3.79
C GLY A 171 13.76 5.82 2.61
N VAL A 172 13.82 6.81 1.71
CA VAL A 172 13.09 6.74 0.44
C VAL A 172 13.76 5.71 -0.47
N VAL A 173 13.06 4.63 -0.77
CA VAL A 173 13.57 3.48 -1.53
C VAL A 173 12.93 3.33 -2.91
N GLY A 174 11.80 3.98 -3.15
CA GLY A 174 11.09 3.81 -4.42
C GLY A 174 10.20 4.98 -4.79
N ILE A 175 9.69 4.92 -6.01
CA ILE A 175 8.63 5.79 -6.52
C ILE A 175 7.48 4.96 -7.09
N ASP A 176 6.29 5.54 -7.06
CA ASP A 176 5.04 4.94 -7.50
C ASP A 176 4.29 5.85 -8.47
N LEU A 177 3.45 5.26 -9.31
CA LEU A 177 2.46 5.96 -10.12
C LEU A 177 1.07 5.43 -9.77
N ALA A 178 0.28 6.25 -9.10
CA ALA A 178 -1.04 5.92 -8.59
C ALA A 178 -2.16 6.76 -9.24
N GLY A 179 -3.40 6.57 -8.81
CA GLY A 179 -4.57 7.31 -9.23
C GLY A 179 -5.34 6.65 -10.36
N ASP A 180 -6.17 7.41 -11.08
CA ASP A 180 -7.14 6.92 -12.07
C ASP A 180 -6.44 6.24 -13.26
N GLU A 181 -6.22 4.95 -13.12
CA GLU A 181 -5.53 4.08 -14.09
C GLU A 181 -6.31 3.96 -15.41
N ALA A 182 -7.63 3.91 -15.32
CA ALA A 182 -8.49 3.68 -16.48
C ALA A 182 -8.46 4.85 -17.48
N ASN A 183 -8.33 6.09 -16.98
CA ASN A 183 -8.39 7.28 -17.81
C ASN A 183 -7.00 7.89 -18.11
N PHE A 184 -5.96 7.53 -17.35
CA PHE A 184 -4.63 8.13 -17.48
C PHE A 184 -3.55 7.04 -17.56
N PRO A 185 -3.13 6.61 -18.77
CA PRO A 185 -2.12 5.56 -18.95
C PRO A 185 -0.73 5.88 -18.35
N GLY A 186 -0.40 7.16 -18.16
CA GLY A 186 0.83 7.61 -17.51
C GLY A 186 2.11 7.45 -18.32
N LEU A 187 2.02 7.24 -19.65
CA LEU A 187 3.19 7.05 -20.51
C LEU A 187 4.12 8.26 -20.54
N GLU A 188 3.59 9.45 -20.32
CA GLU A 188 4.33 10.71 -20.24
C GLU A 188 5.32 10.74 -19.05
N PHE A 189 5.10 9.94 -18.02
CA PHE A 189 6.01 9.82 -16.87
C PHE A 189 7.25 8.95 -17.16
N ARG A 190 7.31 8.27 -18.31
CA ARG A 190 8.42 7.37 -18.66
C ARG A 190 9.82 7.97 -18.46
N PRO A 191 10.11 9.23 -18.83
CA PRO A 191 11.44 9.82 -18.61
C PRO A 191 11.80 9.91 -17.11
N LEU A 192 10.80 10.15 -16.24
CA LEU A 192 10.99 10.25 -14.80
C LEU A 192 11.33 8.89 -14.21
N PHE A 193 10.57 7.84 -14.54
CA PHE A 193 10.83 6.47 -14.07
C PHE A 193 12.19 5.94 -14.55
N LYS A 194 12.57 6.24 -15.80
CA LYS A 194 13.90 5.89 -16.28
C LYS A 194 15.03 6.53 -15.45
N ARG A 195 14.87 7.79 -15.06
CA ARG A 195 15.83 8.50 -14.20
C ARG A 195 15.83 7.98 -12.77
N ALA A 196 14.65 7.70 -12.21
CA ALA A 196 14.51 7.10 -10.87
C ALA A 196 15.26 5.76 -10.80
N LYS A 197 15.01 4.89 -11.78
CA LYS A 197 15.68 3.59 -11.89
C LYS A 197 17.20 3.72 -12.05
N ALA A 198 17.67 4.64 -12.90
CA ALA A 198 19.09 4.92 -13.08
C ALA A 198 19.75 5.45 -11.79
N ALA A 199 18.99 6.11 -10.93
CA ALA A 199 19.43 6.57 -9.62
C ALA A 199 19.32 5.49 -8.52
N GLY A 200 18.82 4.29 -8.84
CA GLY A 200 18.72 3.16 -7.92
C GLY A 200 17.47 3.17 -7.02
N LEU A 201 16.42 3.92 -7.39
CA LEU A 201 15.11 3.78 -6.77
C LEU A 201 14.36 2.58 -7.36
N GLY A 202 13.63 1.86 -6.53
CA GLY A 202 12.66 0.85 -6.95
C GLY A 202 11.47 1.50 -7.65
N ILE A 203 10.92 0.83 -8.65
CA ILE A 203 9.77 1.31 -9.40
C ILE A 203 8.58 0.39 -9.12
N THR A 204 7.56 0.91 -8.47
CA THR A 204 6.25 0.26 -8.37
C THR A 204 5.21 1.08 -9.12
N ILE A 205 4.22 0.44 -9.73
CA ILE A 205 3.20 1.12 -10.52
C ILE A 205 1.88 0.41 -10.32
N HIS A 206 0.84 1.15 -9.91
CA HIS A 206 -0.52 0.64 -9.93
C HIS A 206 -0.91 0.28 -11.35
N ALA A 207 -1.20 -0.97 -11.63
CA ALA A 207 -1.55 -1.44 -12.95
C ALA A 207 -2.34 -2.75 -12.91
N GLY A 208 -3.29 -2.91 -13.84
CA GLY A 208 -4.15 -4.08 -13.90
C GLY A 208 -5.17 -4.14 -12.77
N GLU A 209 -5.47 -3.03 -12.16
CA GLU A 209 -6.57 -2.86 -11.24
C GLU A 209 -7.83 -2.40 -12.01
N TRP A 210 -7.82 -1.19 -12.54
CA TRP A 210 -8.96 -0.62 -13.28
C TRP A 210 -8.69 -0.40 -14.77
N GLY A 211 -7.44 -0.47 -15.21
CA GLY A 211 -7.00 -0.27 -16.60
C GLY A 211 -6.75 -1.56 -17.38
N GLY A 212 -7.08 -2.71 -16.78
CA GLY A 212 -6.94 -4.02 -17.43
C GLY A 212 -5.49 -4.38 -17.76
N ILE A 213 -5.34 -5.38 -18.63
CA ILE A 213 -4.02 -5.94 -18.95
C ILE A 213 -3.10 -4.95 -19.68
N GLU A 214 -3.64 -4.02 -20.46
CA GLU A 214 -2.85 -3.01 -21.18
C GLU A 214 -2.07 -2.11 -20.24
N SER A 215 -2.62 -1.83 -19.06
CA SER A 215 -1.95 -1.07 -18.02
C SER A 215 -0.73 -1.83 -17.46
N ILE A 216 -0.82 -3.14 -17.28
CA ILE A 216 0.33 -3.97 -16.87
C ILE A 216 1.42 -3.95 -17.95
N TRP A 217 1.05 -4.06 -19.25
CA TRP A 217 1.98 -3.92 -20.37
C TRP A 217 2.71 -2.57 -20.33
N ASN A 218 1.98 -1.48 -20.05
CA ASN A 218 2.55 -0.15 -19.93
C ASN A 218 3.49 -0.02 -18.73
N ALA A 219 3.06 -0.51 -17.57
CA ALA A 219 3.86 -0.47 -16.34
C ALA A 219 5.22 -1.19 -16.52
N ILE A 220 5.20 -2.41 -17.06
CA ILE A 220 6.39 -3.25 -17.18
C ILE A 220 7.22 -2.87 -18.42
N GLY A 221 6.57 -2.70 -19.57
CA GLY A 221 7.24 -2.50 -20.86
C GLY A 221 7.73 -1.07 -21.08
N ASN A 222 6.92 -0.09 -20.71
CA ASN A 222 7.19 1.31 -20.98
C ASN A 222 7.77 2.08 -19.79
N LEU A 223 7.24 1.83 -18.59
CA LEU A 223 7.64 2.56 -17.39
C LEU A 223 8.72 1.84 -16.57
N GLY A 224 8.94 0.54 -16.82
CA GLY A 224 10.05 -0.23 -16.26
C GLY A 224 9.83 -0.65 -14.81
N ALA A 225 8.59 -0.97 -14.45
CA ALA A 225 8.21 -1.42 -13.11
C ALA A 225 9.04 -2.63 -12.65
N ASP A 226 9.50 -2.58 -11.40
CA ASP A 226 10.12 -3.68 -10.67
C ASP A 226 9.08 -4.47 -9.88
N ARG A 227 7.99 -3.80 -9.45
CA ARG A 227 6.79 -4.37 -8.87
C ARG A 227 5.56 -3.72 -9.51
N VAL A 228 4.43 -4.41 -9.45
CA VAL A 228 3.13 -3.92 -9.93
C VAL A 228 2.16 -3.87 -8.76
N GLY A 229 1.59 -2.70 -8.49
CA GLY A 229 0.48 -2.56 -7.56
C GLY A 229 -0.75 -3.28 -8.13
N HIS A 230 -1.42 -4.09 -7.32
CA HIS A 230 -2.57 -4.93 -7.62
C HIS A 230 -2.31 -6.02 -8.66
N GLY A 231 -2.24 -5.72 -9.95
CA GLY A 231 -1.96 -6.69 -11.01
C GLY A 231 -3.07 -7.71 -11.25
N VAL A 232 -4.31 -7.43 -10.86
CA VAL A 232 -5.44 -8.40 -10.86
C VAL A 232 -5.74 -8.92 -12.26
N ALA A 233 -5.63 -8.08 -13.29
CA ALA A 233 -5.90 -8.44 -14.68
C ALA A 233 -4.81 -9.31 -15.35
N LEU A 234 -3.76 -9.72 -14.62
CA LEU A 234 -2.63 -10.44 -15.23
C LEU A 234 -3.02 -11.78 -15.87
N LEU A 235 -4.05 -12.46 -15.36
CA LEU A 235 -4.52 -13.72 -15.90
C LEU A 235 -5.16 -13.60 -17.30
N ASP A 236 -5.52 -12.38 -17.72
CA ASP A 236 -6.17 -12.14 -19.01
C ASP A 236 -5.18 -12.26 -20.19
N ASP A 237 -3.86 -12.27 -19.92
CA ASP A 237 -2.83 -12.40 -20.96
C ASP A 237 -1.72 -13.39 -20.56
N PRO A 238 -1.73 -14.62 -21.11
CA PRO A 238 -0.68 -15.61 -20.84
C PRO A 238 0.73 -15.16 -21.28
N ALA A 239 0.86 -14.27 -22.27
CA ALA A 239 2.17 -13.78 -22.70
C ALA A 239 2.76 -12.80 -21.68
N MET A 240 1.94 -11.88 -21.15
CA MET A 240 2.37 -10.99 -20.05
C MET A 240 2.61 -11.78 -18.76
N LEU A 241 1.79 -12.75 -18.45
CA LEU A 241 2.00 -13.65 -17.31
C LEU A 241 3.39 -14.28 -17.35
N GLN A 242 3.80 -14.81 -18.53
CA GLN A 242 5.14 -15.38 -18.69
C GLN A 242 6.25 -14.33 -18.51
N VAL A 243 6.07 -13.12 -19.04
CA VAL A 243 7.02 -12.00 -18.84
C VAL A 243 7.19 -11.67 -17.35
N VAL A 244 6.10 -11.62 -16.60
CA VAL A 244 6.10 -11.35 -15.14
C VAL A 244 6.89 -12.43 -14.39
N ILE A 245 6.63 -13.70 -14.72
CA ILE A 245 7.33 -14.85 -14.13
C ILE A 245 8.84 -14.80 -14.46
N ASP A 246 9.18 -14.67 -15.73
CA ASP A 246 10.58 -14.71 -16.21
C ASP A 246 11.42 -13.56 -15.65
N ARG A 247 10.80 -12.40 -15.41
CA ARG A 247 11.49 -11.23 -14.84
C ARG A 247 11.44 -11.20 -13.31
N GLY A 248 10.69 -12.09 -12.68
CA GLY A 248 10.51 -12.10 -11.23
C GLY A 248 9.82 -10.84 -10.68
N ILE A 249 8.90 -10.26 -11.45
CA ILE A 249 8.16 -9.07 -11.03
C ILE A 249 7.11 -9.47 -9.98
N ALA A 250 7.13 -8.81 -8.83
CA ALA A 250 6.15 -9.09 -7.78
C ALA A 250 4.88 -8.23 -7.96
N LEU A 251 3.73 -8.83 -7.63
CA LEU A 251 2.45 -8.13 -7.52
C LEU A 251 2.16 -7.79 -6.07
N GLU A 252 1.87 -6.53 -5.80
CA GLU A 252 1.43 -6.02 -4.49
C GLU A 252 -0.09 -6.06 -4.42
N VAL A 253 -0.63 -7.23 -4.10
CA VAL A 253 -2.08 -7.47 -4.18
C VAL A 253 -2.79 -6.98 -2.92
N CYS A 254 -3.95 -6.33 -3.10
CA CYS A 254 -4.76 -5.75 -2.03
C CYS A 254 -6.21 -6.29 -2.15
N PRO A 255 -6.48 -7.52 -1.67
CA PRO A 255 -7.74 -8.22 -1.99
C PRO A 255 -9.00 -7.49 -1.54
N THR A 256 -9.03 -6.94 -0.32
CA THR A 256 -10.20 -6.20 0.18
C THR A 256 -10.42 -4.90 -0.61
N SER A 257 -9.36 -4.16 -0.94
CA SER A 257 -9.47 -2.98 -1.80
C SER A 257 -10.02 -3.35 -3.19
N ASN A 258 -9.51 -4.42 -3.80
CA ASN A 258 -9.99 -4.89 -5.10
C ASN A 258 -11.47 -5.33 -5.07
N TYR A 259 -11.92 -5.91 -3.97
CA TYR A 259 -13.33 -6.21 -3.76
C TYR A 259 -14.17 -4.94 -3.59
N LEU A 260 -13.75 -4.00 -2.74
CA LEU A 260 -14.50 -2.78 -2.44
C LEU A 260 -14.52 -1.79 -3.61
N SER A 261 -13.47 -1.75 -4.43
CA SER A 261 -13.41 -0.94 -5.64
C SER A 261 -14.09 -1.59 -6.86
N GLY A 262 -14.66 -2.80 -6.69
CA GLY A 262 -15.44 -3.49 -7.73
C GLY A 262 -14.60 -4.17 -8.80
N VAL A 263 -13.32 -4.44 -8.54
CA VAL A 263 -12.42 -5.18 -9.45
C VAL A 263 -12.78 -6.66 -9.49
N VAL A 264 -13.18 -7.22 -8.35
CA VAL A 264 -13.67 -8.60 -8.24
C VAL A 264 -15.08 -8.61 -7.62
N ASP A 265 -15.91 -9.56 -8.05
CA ASP A 265 -17.29 -9.66 -7.57
C ASP A 265 -17.38 -10.15 -6.12
N THR A 266 -16.54 -11.12 -5.76
CA THR A 266 -16.41 -11.63 -4.39
C THR A 266 -14.94 -11.85 -4.04
N MET A 267 -14.63 -11.90 -2.74
CA MET A 267 -13.28 -12.25 -2.27
C MET A 267 -12.87 -13.67 -2.70
N ALA A 268 -13.84 -14.58 -2.90
CA ALA A 268 -13.57 -15.94 -3.35
C ALA A 268 -13.16 -16.01 -4.84
N ASP A 269 -13.54 -15.01 -5.64
CA ASP A 269 -13.17 -14.90 -7.06
C ASP A 269 -11.80 -14.25 -7.27
N HIS A 270 -11.15 -13.80 -6.18
CA HIS A 270 -9.91 -13.06 -6.29
C HIS A 270 -8.77 -13.93 -6.85
N PRO A 271 -8.05 -13.50 -7.92
CA PRO A 271 -7.11 -14.34 -8.66
C PRO A 271 -5.77 -14.59 -7.94
N ILE A 272 -5.51 -13.99 -6.78
CA ILE A 272 -4.22 -14.06 -6.09
C ILE A 272 -3.71 -15.50 -5.89
N HIS A 273 -4.61 -16.43 -5.50
CA HIS A 273 -4.22 -17.82 -5.30
C HIS A 273 -3.86 -18.51 -6.62
N GLN A 274 -4.63 -18.24 -7.69
CA GLN A 274 -4.36 -18.78 -9.01
C GLN A 274 -3.04 -18.25 -9.59
N LEU A 275 -2.78 -16.94 -9.44
CA LEU A 275 -1.50 -16.30 -9.82
C LEU A 275 -0.33 -16.94 -9.08
N THR A 276 -0.47 -17.12 -7.77
CA THR A 276 0.55 -17.76 -6.93
C THR A 276 0.85 -19.20 -7.39
N ARG A 277 -0.17 -19.97 -7.72
CA ARG A 277 -0.01 -21.36 -8.22
C ARG A 277 0.65 -21.42 -9.60
N GLN A 278 0.61 -20.35 -10.35
CA GLN A 278 1.33 -20.18 -11.61
C GLN A 278 2.73 -19.59 -11.44
N ASN A 279 3.28 -19.60 -10.22
CA ASN A 279 4.59 -19.08 -9.85
C ASN A 279 4.77 -17.56 -9.98
N VAL A 280 3.70 -16.79 -10.03
CA VAL A 280 3.79 -15.34 -9.89
C VAL A 280 4.14 -14.99 -8.45
N ILE A 281 5.07 -14.09 -8.24
CA ILE A 281 5.40 -13.56 -6.92
C ILE A 281 4.27 -12.61 -6.51
N THR A 282 3.51 -12.98 -5.50
CA THR A 282 2.39 -12.15 -4.99
C THR A 282 2.59 -11.88 -3.50
N THR A 283 2.21 -10.69 -3.07
CA THR A 283 2.18 -10.27 -1.66
C THR A 283 0.75 -9.84 -1.29
N ILE A 284 0.40 -9.86 -0.01
CA ILE A 284 -0.90 -9.41 0.50
C ILE A 284 -0.68 -8.13 1.27
N ASN A 285 -1.46 -7.10 0.95
CA ASN A 285 -1.31 -5.75 1.51
C ASN A 285 -2.69 -5.11 1.72
N THR A 286 -2.74 -4.04 2.51
CA THR A 286 -4.01 -3.38 2.90
C THR A 286 -4.44 -2.28 1.93
N ASP A 287 -3.52 -1.68 1.18
CA ASP A 287 -3.75 -0.49 0.38
C ASP A 287 -4.11 0.75 1.24
N ASP A 288 -5.38 0.87 1.59
CA ASP A 288 -5.97 1.98 2.36
C ASP A 288 -6.74 1.44 3.59
N PRO A 289 -6.08 1.12 4.70
CA PRO A 289 -6.70 0.51 5.88
C PRO A 289 -7.93 1.22 6.41
N LEU A 290 -7.95 2.55 6.40
CA LEU A 290 -9.12 3.32 6.81
C LEU A 290 -10.28 3.15 5.83
N ILE A 291 -10.04 3.33 4.53
CA ILE A 291 -11.09 3.25 3.50
C ILE A 291 -11.67 1.84 3.43
N CYS A 292 -10.80 0.83 3.52
CA CYS A 292 -11.15 -0.59 3.50
C CYS A 292 -11.67 -1.10 4.85
N ASN A 293 -11.52 -0.33 5.93
CA ASN A 293 -11.82 -0.73 7.30
C ASN A 293 -11.19 -2.08 7.68
N VAL A 294 -9.88 -2.21 7.48
CA VAL A 294 -9.14 -3.46 7.63
C VAL A 294 -7.73 -3.22 8.18
N THR A 295 -7.27 -4.07 9.09
CA THR A 295 -5.84 -4.20 9.43
C THR A 295 -5.18 -5.24 8.51
N LEU A 296 -3.85 -5.31 8.48
CA LEU A 296 -3.17 -6.34 7.68
C LEU A 296 -3.48 -7.75 8.19
N SER A 297 -3.65 -7.91 9.50
CA SER A 297 -4.07 -9.19 10.07
C SER A 297 -5.47 -9.60 9.59
N GLU A 298 -6.40 -8.67 9.54
CA GLU A 298 -7.77 -8.92 9.05
C GLU A 298 -7.78 -9.17 7.55
N GLU A 299 -6.99 -8.41 6.77
CA GLU A 299 -6.80 -8.62 5.33
C GLU A 299 -6.32 -10.04 5.02
N ILE A 300 -5.27 -10.49 5.72
CA ILE A 300 -4.73 -11.82 5.58
C ILE A 300 -5.76 -12.88 5.99
N ALA A 301 -6.42 -12.71 7.14
CA ALA A 301 -7.42 -13.66 7.62
C ALA A 301 -8.63 -13.75 6.69
N ALA A 302 -9.10 -12.62 6.15
CA ALA A 302 -10.19 -12.58 5.16
C ALA A 302 -9.81 -13.30 3.86
N THR A 303 -8.61 -13.01 3.34
CA THR A 303 -8.07 -13.63 2.13
C THR A 303 -7.89 -15.15 2.31
N MET A 304 -7.31 -15.57 3.43
CA MET A 304 -7.15 -17.00 3.75
C MET A 304 -8.50 -17.71 3.82
N SER A 305 -9.47 -17.11 4.50
CA SER A 305 -10.81 -17.69 4.65
C SER A 305 -11.54 -17.79 3.32
N ALA A 306 -11.49 -16.74 2.49
CA ALA A 306 -12.19 -16.70 1.21
C ALA A 306 -11.59 -17.68 0.17
N LEU A 307 -10.28 -17.88 0.20
CA LEU A 307 -9.56 -18.70 -0.78
C LEU A 307 -9.09 -20.06 -0.24
N ASN A 308 -9.50 -20.40 0.99
CA ASN A 308 -9.12 -21.64 1.68
C ASN A 308 -7.59 -21.85 1.71
N LEU A 309 -6.86 -20.79 2.09
CA LEU A 309 -5.41 -20.83 2.21
C LEU A 309 -4.99 -21.35 3.59
N SER A 310 -3.89 -22.10 3.60
CA SER A 310 -3.27 -22.58 4.84
C SER A 310 -2.37 -21.54 5.50
N LEU A 311 -1.99 -21.77 6.75
CA LEU A 311 -0.97 -20.98 7.43
C LEU A 311 0.41 -21.08 6.75
N ASP A 312 0.70 -22.20 6.10
CA ASP A 312 1.95 -22.35 5.35
C ASP A 312 1.92 -21.51 4.05
N ASP A 313 0.78 -21.37 3.40
CA ASP A 313 0.62 -20.41 2.30
C ASP A 313 0.88 -19.00 2.78
N MET A 314 0.32 -18.60 3.94
CA MET A 314 0.56 -17.29 4.54
C MET A 314 2.04 -17.04 4.81
N LYS A 315 2.75 -18.01 5.39
CA LYS A 315 4.20 -17.92 5.60
C LYS A 315 4.95 -17.67 4.29
N GLN A 316 4.54 -18.33 3.20
CA GLN A 316 5.14 -18.11 1.89
C GLN A 316 4.85 -16.70 1.34
N TYR A 317 3.65 -16.14 1.57
CA TYR A 317 3.36 -14.75 1.19
C TYR A 317 4.30 -13.77 1.93
N GLN A 318 4.54 -13.97 3.22
CA GLN A 318 5.46 -13.12 3.97
C GLN A 318 6.92 -13.25 3.49
N LEU A 319 7.38 -14.45 3.16
CA LEU A 319 8.71 -14.65 2.60
C LEU A 319 8.86 -14.07 1.18
N ARG A 320 7.79 -14.08 0.37
CA ARG A 320 7.77 -13.39 -0.92
C ARG A 320 7.85 -11.87 -0.71
N ALA A 321 7.09 -11.32 0.24
CA ALA A 321 7.16 -9.91 0.60
C ALA A 321 8.57 -9.50 1.02
N ALA A 322 9.24 -10.27 1.89
CA ALA A 322 10.61 -10.02 2.29
C ALA A 322 11.59 -9.96 1.09
N ARG A 323 11.45 -10.90 0.13
CA ARG A 323 12.29 -10.96 -1.07
C ARG A 323 12.01 -9.82 -2.06
N SER A 324 10.82 -9.24 -2.00
CA SER A 324 10.35 -8.20 -2.92
C SER A 324 10.56 -6.78 -2.39
N ALA A 325 11.00 -6.62 -1.14
CA ALA A 325 11.26 -5.31 -0.52
C ALA A 325 12.30 -4.51 -1.32
N PHE A 326 12.07 -3.20 -1.43
CA PHE A 326 13.00 -2.26 -2.09
C PHE A 326 14.17 -1.93 -1.15
N LEU A 327 14.95 -2.93 -0.81
CA LEU A 327 16.15 -2.84 -0.01
C LEU A 327 17.38 -3.18 -0.86
N ASP A 328 18.56 -2.76 -0.43
CA ASP A 328 19.77 -3.29 -1.03
C ASP A 328 19.89 -4.80 -0.77
N THR A 329 20.84 -5.44 -1.44
CA THR A 329 20.94 -6.90 -1.40
C THR A 329 21.21 -7.43 0.00
N ASP A 330 22.04 -6.76 0.80
CA ASP A 330 22.41 -7.21 2.13
C ASP A 330 21.27 -7.00 3.12
N GLU A 331 20.65 -5.81 3.15
CA GLU A 331 19.48 -5.52 3.97
C GLU A 331 18.31 -6.47 3.64
N ARG A 332 18.04 -6.71 2.36
CA ARG A 332 16.99 -7.64 1.92
C ARG A 332 17.29 -9.08 2.34
N ASN A 333 18.53 -9.52 2.25
CA ASN A 333 18.91 -10.86 2.74
C ASN A 333 18.75 -10.97 4.26
N ASP A 334 19.03 -9.91 5.01
CA ASP A 334 18.81 -9.88 6.46
C ASP A 334 17.34 -9.96 6.79
N LEU A 335 16.48 -9.18 6.10
CA LEU A 335 15.04 -9.26 6.24
C LEU A 335 14.51 -10.67 5.95
N VAL A 336 14.97 -11.31 4.87
CA VAL A 336 14.59 -12.68 4.52
C VAL A 336 15.01 -13.66 5.62
N ARG A 337 16.24 -13.56 6.13
CA ARG A 337 16.72 -14.43 7.23
C ARG A 337 15.91 -14.24 8.49
N MET A 338 15.59 -12.99 8.85
CA MET A 338 14.76 -12.68 10.01
C MET A 338 13.37 -13.33 9.88
N PHE A 339 12.72 -13.20 8.72
CA PHE A 339 11.41 -13.80 8.49
C PHE A 339 11.44 -15.33 8.39
N GLN A 340 12.49 -15.93 7.84
CA GLN A 340 12.69 -17.38 7.92
C GLN A 340 12.79 -17.86 9.38
N GLY A 341 13.49 -17.13 10.24
CA GLY A 341 13.56 -17.40 11.68
C GLY A 341 12.20 -17.33 12.36
N TYR A 342 11.42 -16.29 12.10
CA TYR A 342 10.08 -16.13 12.64
C TYR A 342 9.14 -17.27 12.19
N MET A 343 9.14 -17.61 10.89
CA MET A 343 8.27 -18.66 10.35
C MET A 343 8.65 -20.05 10.88
N ALA A 344 9.91 -20.30 11.18
CA ALA A 344 10.37 -21.55 11.79
C ALA A 344 10.02 -21.64 13.29
N ALA A 345 10.03 -20.50 14.00
CA ALA A 345 9.68 -20.44 15.43
C ALA A 345 8.16 -20.54 15.68
N THR A 346 7.33 -20.24 14.69
CA THR A 346 5.87 -20.33 14.78
C THR A 346 5.46 -21.81 14.61
N ASN A 347 5.68 -22.62 15.63
CA ASN A 347 5.07 -23.96 15.75
C ASN A 347 3.58 -23.79 16.07
N ILE A 348 2.75 -23.74 15.04
CA ILE A 348 1.30 -23.81 15.19
C ILE A 348 0.93 -25.29 15.19
N PRO A 349 0.19 -25.80 16.22
CA PRO A 349 -0.33 -27.15 16.16
C PRO A 349 -1.15 -27.30 14.88
N SER A 350 -0.82 -28.34 14.07
CA SER A 350 -1.71 -28.76 12.99
C SER A 350 -3.09 -29.01 13.61
N ALA A 351 -4.11 -28.31 13.11
CA ALA A 351 -5.47 -28.63 13.45
C ALA A 351 -5.71 -30.09 13.02
N GLU A 352 -5.93 -30.97 14.01
CA GLU A 352 -6.42 -32.33 13.80
C GLU A 352 -7.87 -32.31 13.31
#